data_5e12f2864e224ae9cd82918dcb092689
#
_entry.id   5e12f2864e224ae9cd82918dcb092689
#
_cell.length_a   1.000
_cell.length_b   1.000
_cell.length_c   1.000
_cell.angle_alpha   90.00
_cell.angle_beta   90.00
_cell.angle_gamma   90.00
#
_symmetry.space_group_name_H-M   'P 1'
#
loop_
_entity.id
_entity.type
_entity.pdbx_description
1 polymer ?
#
loop_
_entity_poly.entity_id
_entity_poly.type
_entity_poly.pdbx_seq_one_letter_code
_entity_poly.pdbx_strand_id
1 'polypeptide(L)'
;PTGFMHVGNQRTALYEYLVAKSQNGKFVLRIEDTDRERLVEGAVDVIYDTMKLAGLKHDEGPDIGGDFGPYVQSERKDMYLPYAEQLIKEGKAYRCFCTKERLEKLQEDSVGGGYDRHCRNLPQEEIDRLLAEGTPYVIRQKMPIEGSTTFTDAVFGEITVDNSELQDQILIKTDGYPTYNFANVIDDHTMGITHVVRGCEYLSSTPKYNLLYEAFGWEIPTYIHLPLIMGKDADGNVSKLSKRHGATGFYDLINEGYLPQAIINYIALLGWCPKDNQEIFTLAELEKEFDVSGISKSPSIFDYDKLSWFNGEYLKAMTPEEFTKVCMPYSKKVFGDREMPFE
;
A
#
# COMPACT_ATOMS: atom_id res chain seq x y z
N PRO A 1 -0.98 1.26 11.25
CA PRO A 1 -0.95 2.43 10.35
C PRO A 1 0.00 3.48 10.87
N THR A 2 0.84 4.04 9.98
CA THR A 2 1.93 4.96 10.35
C THR A 2 1.64 6.42 10.02
N GLY A 3 0.39 6.79 9.69
CA GLY A 3 -0.01 8.17 9.40
C GLY A 3 -1.38 8.30 8.74
N PHE A 4 -1.75 9.54 8.43
CA PHE A 4 -3.01 9.89 7.76
C PHE A 4 -2.94 9.59 6.26
N MET A 5 -4.11 9.33 5.64
CA MET A 5 -4.17 9.00 4.21
C MET A 5 -3.78 10.19 3.33
N HIS A 6 -2.66 10.02 2.65
CA HIS A 6 -2.18 10.91 1.60
C HIS A 6 -2.88 10.60 0.26
N VAL A 7 -2.98 11.57 -0.65
CA VAL A 7 -3.58 11.38 -1.99
C VAL A 7 -3.03 10.13 -2.71
N GLY A 8 -1.73 9.82 -2.56
CA GLY A 8 -1.13 8.62 -3.13
C GLY A 8 -1.76 7.33 -2.60
N ASN A 9 -1.92 7.23 -1.28
CA ASN A 9 -2.56 6.07 -0.64
C ASN A 9 -4.05 6.01 -1.00
N GLN A 10 -4.71 7.17 -1.09
CA GLN A 10 -6.11 7.26 -1.50
C GLN A 10 -6.30 6.76 -2.93
N ARG A 11 -5.39 7.12 -3.86
CA ARG A 11 -5.42 6.59 -5.23
C ARG A 11 -5.24 5.07 -5.25
N THR A 12 -4.31 4.54 -4.47
CA THR A 12 -4.09 3.10 -4.37
C THR A 12 -5.36 2.41 -3.89
N ALA A 13 -5.97 2.87 -2.80
CA ALA A 13 -7.21 2.30 -2.27
C ALA A 13 -8.38 2.42 -3.29
N LEU A 14 -8.50 3.55 -4.00
CA LEU A 14 -9.50 3.72 -5.05
C LEU A 14 -9.30 2.73 -6.20
N TYR A 15 -8.06 2.57 -6.68
CA TYR A 15 -7.80 1.66 -7.80
C TYR A 15 -8.00 0.20 -7.40
N GLU A 16 -7.61 -0.17 -6.17
CA GLU A 16 -7.86 -1.50 -5.63
C GLU A 16 -9.37 -1.80 -5.53
N TYR A 17 -10.13 -0.83 -5.02
CA TYR A 17 -11.59 -0.88 -5.01
C TYR A 17 -12.16 -1.03 -6.43
N LEU A 18 -11.72 -0.22 -7.39
CA LEU A 18 -12.20 -0.26 -8.77
C LEU A 18 -11.83 -1.56 -9.48
N VAL A 19 -10.64 -2.11 -9.24
CA VAL A 19 -10.25 -3.45 -9.73
C VAL A 19 -11.19 -4.51 -9.19
N ALA A 20 -11.49 -4.49 -7.89
CA ALA A 20 -12.42 -5.45 -7.29
C ALA A 20 -13.83 -5.31 -7.89
N LYS A 21 -14.37 -4.09 -7.96
CA LYS A 21 -15.75 -3.86 -8.42
C LYS A 21 -15.93 -4.12 -9.92
N SER A 22 -15.00 -3.71 -10.76
CA SER A 22 -15.05 -3.95 -12.21
C SER A 22 -15.01 -5.44 -12.58
N GLN A 23 -14.49 -6.29 -11.69
CA GLN A 23 -14.40 -7.73 -11.88
C GLN A 23 -15.39 -8.54 -11.04
N ASN A 24 -16.37 -7.88 -10.40
CA ASN A 24 -17.31 -8.49 -9.47
C ASN A 24 -16.63 -9.25 -8.30
N GLY A 25 -15.46 -8.76 -7.91
CA GLY A 25 -14.68 -9.29 -6.79
C GLY A 25 -15.03 -8.63 -5.46
N LYS A 26 -14.32 -9.04 -4.41
CA LYS A 26 -14.41 -8.47 -3.06
C LYS A 26 -13.23 -7.52 -2.79
N PHE A 27 -13.53 -6.36 -2.25
CA PHE A 27 -12.55 -5.41 -1.73
C PHE A 27 -12.36 -5.66 -0.23
N VAL A 28 -11.18 -6.10 0.18
CA VAL A 28 -10.85 -6.50 1.55
C VAL A 28 -10.01 -5.42 2.23
N LEU A 29 -10.40 -5.02 3.43
CA LEU A 29 -9.62 -4.13 4.28
C LEU A 29 -8.86 -4.93 5.34
N ARG A 30 -7.52 -4.86 5.31
CA ARG A 30 -6.62 -5.43 6.31
C ARG A 30 -5.83 -4.35 7.02
N ILE A 31 -5.79 -4.40 8.35
CA ILE A 31 -4.98 -3.51 9.16
C ILE A 31 -3.62 -4.15 9.43
N GLU A 32 -2.57 -3.53 8.95
CA GLU A 32 -1.20 -3.99 9.10
C GLU A 32 -0.51 -3.20 10.22
N ASP A 33 -0.47 -3.78 11.41
CA ASP A 33 -0.03 -3.16 12.67
C ASP A 33 1.15 -3.89 13.32
N THR A 34 1.89 -4.71 12.57
CA THR A 34 3.05 -5.47 13.07
C THR A 34 4.27 -4.60 13.40
N ASP A 35 4.31 -3.35 12.93
CA ASP A 35 5.29 -2.34 13.32
C ASP A 35 4.73 -1.51 14.49
N ARG A 36 4.91 -2.04 15.70
CA ARG A 36 4.36 -1.46 16.93
C ARG A 36 5.03 -0.15 17.36
N GLU A 37 6.26 0.09 16.93
CA GLU A 37 7.01 1.31 17.26
C GLU A 37 6.49 2.54 16.50
N ARG A 38 5.84 2.32 15.35
CA ARG A 38 5.30 3.37 14.47
C ARG A 38 3.79 3.48 14.47
N LEU A 39 3.12 2.84 15.42
CA LEU A 39 1.66 2.98 15.54
C LEU A 39 1.28 4.42 15.88
N VAL A 40 0.36 4.99 15.11
CA VAL A 40 -0.25 6.30 15.37
C VAL A 40 -1.67 6.08 15.88
N GLU A 41 -1.94 6.56 17.09
CA GLU A 41 -3.28 6.48 17.69
C GLU A 41 -4.30 7.24 16.82
N GLY A 42 -5.48 6.66 16.63
CA GLY A 42 -6.55 7.22 15.80
C GLY A 42 -6.33 7.07 14.27
N ALA A 43 -5.18 6.54 13.81
CA ALA A 43 -4.95 6.39 12.36
C ALA A 43 -5.92 5.40 11.69
N VAL A 44 -6.40 4.39 12.41
CA VAL A 44 -7.39 3.43 11.91
C VAL A 44 -8.74 4.10 11.69
N ASP A 45 -9.19 4.92 12.65
CA ASP A 45 -10.46 5.65 12.55
C ASP A 45 -10.45 6.61 11.36
N VAL A 46 -9.32 7.28 11.13
CA VAL A 46 -9.13 8.14 9.95
C VAL A 46 -9.22 7.36 8.63
N ILE A 47 -8.73 6.11 8.59
CA ILE A 47 -8.88 5.25 7.41
C ILE A 47 -10.36 4.97 7.16
N TYR A 48 -11.10 4.52 8.17
CA TYR A 48 -12.54 4.23 8.03
C TYR A 48 -13.33 5.46 7.60
N ASP A 49 -13.10 6.61 8.24
CA ASP A 49 -13.78 7.85 7.90
C ASP A 49 -13.45 8.30 6.48
N THR A 50 -12.18 8.21 6.08
CA THR A 50 -11.75 8.56 4.71
C THR A 50 -12.42 7.66 3.68
N MET A 51 -12.44 6.36 3.89
CA MET A 51 -13.09 5.41 3.00
C MET A 51 -14.61 5.68 2.90
N LYS A 52 -15.25 5.95 4.03
CA LYS A 52 -16.68 6.31 4.10
C LYS A 52 -16.99 7.59 3.32
N LEU A 53 -16.20 8.66 3.50
CA LEU A 53 -16.36 9.91 2.78
C LEU A 53 -16.09 9.76 1.27
N ALA A 54 -15.12 8.90 0.91
CA ALA A 54 -14.81 8.57 -0.48
C ALA A 54 -15.83 7.63 -1.12
N GLY A 55 -16.76 7.04 -0.36
CA GLY A 55 -17.72 6.06 -0.83
C GLY A 55 -17.15 4.65 -1.07
N LEU A 56 -15.91 4.40 -0.67
CA LEU A 56 -15.23 3.12 -0.86
C LEU A 56 -15.67 2.12 0.23
N LYS A 57 -16.61 1.26 -0.11
CA LYS A 57 -17.12 0.24 0.81
C LYS A 57 -16.35 -1.06 0.63
N HIS A 58 -15.65 -1.49 1.68
CA HIS A 58 -15.04 -2.81 1.70
C HIS A 58 -16.09 -3.90 1.98
N ASP A 59 -15.83 -5.09 1.46
CA ASP A 59 -16.73 -6.25 1.55
C ASP A 59 -16.37 -7.14 2.73
N GLU A 60 -15.10 -7.10 3.17
CA GLU A 60 -14.58 -7.79 4.34
C GLU A 60 -13.57 -6.89 5.07
N GLY A 61 -13.52 -6.98 6.39
CA GLY A 61 -12.59 -6.19 7.19
C GLY A 61 -12.81 -6.32 8.70
N PRO A 62 -12.00 -5.63 9.53
CA PRO A 62 -12.06 -5.78 10.97
C PRO A 62 -13.41 -5.39 11.61
N ASP A 63 -14.09 -4.40 11.03
CA ASP A 63 -15.34 -3.83 11.52
C ASP A 63 -16.59 -4.59 11.07
N ILE A 64 -16.53 -5.27 9.93
CA ILE A 64 -17.68 -5.99 9.35
C ILE A 64 -17.49 -7.51 9.33
N GLY A 65 -16.28 -8.00 9.60
CA GLY A 65 -15.95 -9.42 9.51
C GLY A 65 -15.83 -9.93 8.08
N GLY A 66 -15.99 -11.22 7.89
CA GLY A 66 -15.92 -11.94 6.61
C GLY A 66 -15.39 -13.36 6.79
N ASP A 67 -15.12 -14.04 5.67
CA ASP A 67 -14.78 -15.47 5.67
C ASP A 67 -13.30 -15.74 6.00
N PHE A 68 -12.41 -14.72 5.92
CA PHE A 68 -10.97 -14.88 5.98
C PHE A 68 -10.29 -14.17 7.17
N GLY A 69 -11.08 -13.74 8.18
CA GLY A 69 -10.53 -13.11 9.38
C GLY A 69 -9.55 -13.97 10.18
N PRO A 70 -8.88 -13.37 11.18
CA PRO A 70 -8.89 -11.95 11.56
C PRO A 70 -8.27 -11.04 10.51
N TYR A 71 -8.71 -9.77 10.44
CA TYR A 71 -8.22 -8.78 9.46
C TYR A 71 -7.24 -7.77 10.07
N VAL A 72 -6.78 -8.01 11.28
CA VAL A 72 -5.72 -7.24 11.95
C VAL A 72 -4.50 -8.14 12.11
N GLN A 73 -3.36 -7.73 11.58
CA GLN A 73 -2.17 -8.59 11.54
C GLN A 73 -1.63 -8.98 12.92
N SER A 74 -1.73 -8.10 13.92
CA SER A 74 -1.33 -8.44 15.30
C SER A 74 -2.16 -9.58 15.91
N GLU A 75 -3.42 -9.74 15.51
CA GLU A 75 -4.30 -10.85 15.91
C GLU A 75 -3.94 -12.17 15.21
N ARG A 76 -3.18 -12.10 14.12
CA ARG A 76 -2.69 -13.23 13.30
C ARG A 76 -1.28 -13.68 13.69
N LYS A 77 -0.68 -13.09 14.72
CA LYS A 77 0.74 -13.29 15.08
C LYS A 77 1.15 -14.76 15.09
N ASP A 78 0.35 -15.62 15.70
CA ASP A 78 0.67 -17.05 15.88
C ASP A 78 0.56 -17.86 14.58
N MET A 79 -0.01 -17.29 13.53
CA MET A 79 -0.15 -17.96 12.23
C MET A 79 1.13 -17.96 11.40
N TYR A 80 2.05 -16.99 11.62
CA TYR A 80 3.20 -16.80 10.74
C TYR A 80 4.38 -17.74 11.02
N LEU A 81 4.65 -18.02 12.30
CA LEU A 81 5.78 -18.86 12.69
C LEU A 81 5.75 -20.27 12.08
N PRO A 82 4.61 -20.98 12.04
CA PRO A 82 4.54 -22.30 11.39
C PRO A 82 4.98 -22.29 9.92
N TYR A 83 4.64 -21.25 9.15
CA TYR A 83 5.07 -21.11 7.76
C TYR A 83 6.60 -20.87 7.65
N ALA A 84 7.16 -20.06 8.54
CA ALA A 84 8.60 -19.84 8.57
C ALA A 84 9.38 -21.12 8.95
N GLU A 85 8.89 -21.91 9.89
CA GLU A 85 9.44 -23.21 10.27
C GLU A 85 9.33 -24.25 9.13
N GLN A 86 8.23 -24.22 8.37
CA GLN A 86 8.10 -25.03 7.16
C GLN A 86 9.22 -24.69 6.16
N LEU A 87 9.46 -23.41 5.89
CA LEU A 87 10.52 -22.97 4.97
C LEU A 87 11.92 -23.41 5.48
N ILE A 88 12.16 -23.41 6.79
CA ILE A 88 13.43 -23.92 7.35
C ILE A 88 13.56 -25.42 7.07
N LYS A 89 12.51 -26.19 7.33
CA LYS A 89 12.49 -27.65 7.11
C LYS A 89 12.71 -28.00 5.63
N GLU A 90 12.24 -27.18 4.73
CA GLU A 90 12.38 -27.32 3.27
C GLU A 90 13.69 -26.72 2.73
N GLY A 91 14.54 -26.17 3.61
CA GLY A 91 15.82 -25.54 3.22
C GLY A 91 15.67 -24.22 2.46
N LYS A 92 14.51 -23.57 2.55
CA LYS A 92 14.18 -22.27 1.92
C LYS A 92 14.34 -21.08 2.88
N ALA A 93 14.56 -21.34 4.16
CA ALA A 93 14.87 -20.36 5.19
C ALA A 93 15.90 -20.91 6.18
N TYR A 94 16.41 -20.06 7.06
CA TYR A 94 17.37 -20.45 8.08
C TYR A 94 17.34 -19.49 9.28
N ARG A 95 17.82 -19.96 10.44
CA ARG A 95 18.00 -19.15 11.65
C ARG A 95 19.27 -18.34 11.58
N CYS A 96 19.18 -17.05 11.83
CA CYS A 96 20.31 -16.13 11.84
C CYS A 96 20.52 -15.59 13.26
N PHE A 97 21.67 -15.89 13.83
CA PHE A 97 22.08 -15.53 15.20
C PHE A 97 22.98 -14.29 15.25
N CYS A 98 23.10 -13.52 14.15
CA CYS A 98 23.91 -12.32 14.13
C CYS A 98 23.37 -11.27 15.09
N THR A 99 24.25 -10.69 15.91
CA THR A 99 23.90 -9.59 16.80
C THR A 99 23.71 -8.28 16.02
N LYS A 100 23.02 -7.33 16.65
CA LYS A 100 22.79 -6.00 16.06
C LYS A 100 24.12 -5.28 15.81
N GLU A 101 25.04 -5.34 16.76
CA GLU A 101 26.36 -4.70 16.66
C GLU A 101 27.18 -5.27 15.50
N ARG A 102 27.12 -6.60 15.28
CA ARG A 102 27.76 -7.21 14.12
C ARG A 102 27.20 -6.71 12.81
N LEU A 103 25.88 -6.59 12.72
CA LEU A 103 25.19 -6.13 11.50
C LEU A 103 25.44 -4.64 11.22
N GLU A 104 25.49 -3.80 12.27
CA GLU A 104 25.83 -2.37 12.17
C GLU A 104 27.27 -2.21 11.67
N LYS A 105 28.23 -2.93 12.27
CA LYS A 105 29.62 -2.90 11.80
C LYS A 105 29.78 -3.38 10.36
N LEU A 106 29.00 -4.41 9.96
CA LEU A 106 29.02 -4.88 8.58
C LEU A 106 28.51 -3.80 7.60
N GLN A 107 27.52 -3.01 7.99
CA GLN A 107 27.02 -1.89 7.19
C GLN A 107 28.06 -0.77 7.06
N GLU A 108 28.82 -0.47 8.12
CA GLU A 108 29.88 0.54 8.11
C GLU A 108 31.06 0.12 7.22
N ASP A 109 31.45 -1.16 7.29
CA ASP A 109 32.65 -1.69 6.61
C ASP A 109 32.39 -2.02 5.11
N SER A 110 31.13 -2.14 4.66
CA SER A 110 30.81 -2.57 3.30
C SER A 110 30.35 -1.43 2.39
N VAL A 111 30.99 -1.30 1.23
CA VAL A 111 30.51 -0.48 0.13
C VAL A 111 29.31 -1.19 -0.49
N GLY A 112 28.07 -0.78 -0.09
CA GLY A 112 26.82 -1.40 -0.54
C GLY A 112 25.95 -2.03 0.54
N GLY A 113 26.43 -2.16 1.79
CA GLY A 113 25.62 -2.35 3.00
C GLY A 113 24.76 -3.62 3.10
N GLY A 114 25.12 -4.71 2.42
CA GLY A 114 24.31 -5.92 2.41
C GLY A 114 24.66 -6.92 3.53
N TYR A 115 23.66 -7.76 3.91
CA TYR A 115 23.91 -8.88 4.80
C TYR A 115 24.81 -9.94 4.13
N ASP A 116 25.91 -10.32 4.78
CA ASP A 116 26.94 -11.23 4.27
C ASP A 116 26.57 -12.72 4.28
N ARG A 117 25.33 -13.07 4.62
CA ARG A 117 24.81 -14.43 4.70
C ARG A 117 25.57 -15.34 5.68
N HIS A 118 26.21 -14.77 6.72
CA HIS A 118 27.06 -15.46 7.68
C HIS A 118 26.42 -16.74 8.26
N CYS A 119 25.17 -16.68 8.67
CA CYS A 119 24.47 -17.83 9.29
C CYS A 119 23.82 -18.79 8.28
N ARG A 120 23.90 -18.49 6.98
CA ARG A 120 23.16 -19.23 5.95
C ARG A 120 23.47 -20.71 5.86
N ASN A 121 24.69 -21.09 6.17
CA ASN A 121 25.20 -22.45 6.04
C ASN A 121 25.84 -22.96 7.36
N LEU A 122 25.32 -22.51 8.52
CA LEU A 122 25.75 -23.02 9.80
C LEU A 122 25.50 -24.54 9.89
N PRO A 123 26.47 -25.32 10.44
CA PRO A 123 26.24 -26.73 10.73
C PRO A 123 25.08 -26.92 11.73
N GLN A 124 24.33 -28.02 11.59
CA GLN A 124 23.20 -28.30 12.48
C GLN A 124 23.60 -28.37 13.95
N GLU A 125 24.78 -28.95 14.26
CA GLU A 125 25.32 -29.01 15.63
C GLU A 125 25.51 -27.64 16.27
N GLU A 126 25.95 -26.66 15.46
CA GLU A 126 26.14 -25.28 15.93
C GLU A 126 24.79 -24.59 16.13
N ILE A 127 23.82 -24.82 15.25
CA ILE A 127 22.45 -24.34 15.40
C ILE A 127 21.82 -24.86 16.68
N ASP A 128 21.94 -26.18 16.92
CA ASP A 128 21.40 -26.85 18.10
C ASP A 128 22.07 -26.34 19.40
N ARG A 129 23.38 -26.10 19.38
CA ARG A 129 24.11 -25.48 20.49
C ARG A 129 23.57 -24.08 20.80
N LEU A 130 23.47 -23.20 19.79
CA LEU A 130 22.99 -21.82 19.97
C LEU A 130 21.55 -21.77 20.48
N LEU A 131 20.68 -22.67 19.99
CA LEU A 131 19.32 -22.80 20.48
C LEU A 131 19.28 -23.28 21.94
N ALA A 132 20.09 -24.26 22.32
CA ALA A 132 20.18 -24.77 23.69
C ALA A 132 20.71 -23.70 24.67
N GLU A 133 21.59 -22.81 24.21
CA GLU A 133 22.06 -21.65 24.97
C GLU A 133 21.03 -20.51 25.07
N GLY A 134 19.91 -20.60 24.37
CA GLY A 134 18.90 -19.56 24.35
C GLY A 134 19.32 -18.32 23.57
N THR A 135 20.25 -18.43 22.61
CA THR A 135 20.74 -17.33 21.80
C THR A 135 19.62 -16.76 20.95
N PRO A 136 19.33 -15.45 21.02
CA PRO A 136 18.30 -14.83 20.19
C PRO A 136 18.61 -14.99 18.71
N TYR A 137 17.57 -15.18 17.89
CA TYR A 137 17.70 -15.32 16.45
C TYR A 137 16.55 -14.68 15.71
N VAL A 138 16.76 -14.44 14.41
CA VAL A 138 15.72 -14.13 13.43
C VAL A 138 15.64 -15.26 12.41
N ILE A 139 14.53 -15.39 11.71
CA ILE A 139 14.40 -16.31 10.58
C ILE A 139 14.55 -15.51 9.29
N ARG A 140 15.46 -15.95 8.41
CA ARG A 140 15.71 -15.31 7.11
C ARG A 140 15.32 -16.22 5.96
N GLN A 141 14.77 -15.64 4.90
CA GLN A 141 14.58 -16.33 3.62
C GLN A 141 15.91 -16.62 2.95
N LYS A 142 16.04 -17.80 2.41
CA LYS A 142 17.24 -18.23 1.67
C LYS A 142 17.09 -17.89 0.20
N MET A 143 17.50 -16.68 -0.22
CA MET A 143 17.41 -16.23 -1.60
C MET A 143 18.30 -17.03 -2.54
N PRO A 144 17.92 -17.28 -3.79
CA PRO A 144 18.83 -17.77 -4.81
C PRO A 144 19.98 -16.76 -4.98
N ILE A 145 21.20 -17.26 -5.29
CA ILE A 145 22.40 -16.42 -5.43
C ILE A 145 22.71 -16.17 -6.90
N GLU A 146 22.42 -17.17 -7.75
CA GLU A 146 22.72 -17.16 -9.19
C GLU A 146 21.43 -17.10 -10.02
N GLY A 147 21.56 -16.67 -11.27
CA GLY A 147 20.44 -16.54 -12.20
C GLY A 147 19.63 -15.27 -11.96
N SER A 148 18.40 -15.27 -12.44
CA SER A 148 17.48 -14.13 -12.34
C SER A 148 16.07 -14.56 -11.98
N THR A 149 15.33 -13.67 -11.35
CA THR A 149 13.89 -13.82 -11.06
C THR A 149 13.10 -12.87 -11.95
N THR A 150 12.18 -13.42 -12.73
CA THR A 150 11.31 -12.68 -13.66
C THR A 150 9.87 -12.75 -13.19
N PHE A 151 9.15 -11.63 -13.26
CA PHE A 151 7.71 -11.57 -13.01
C PHE A 151 7.03 -10.62 -13.98
N THR A 152 5.72 -10.78 -14.14
CA THR A 152 4.90 -9.90 -14.97
C THR A 152 4.05 -9.01 -14.08
N ASP A 153 4.16 -7.69 -14.32
CA ASP A 153 3.28 -6.68 -13.74
C ASP A 153 2.25 -6.22 -14.77
N ALA A 154 1.01 -6.05 -14.36
CA ALA A 154 -0.07 -5.69 -15.29
C ALA A 154 0.11 -4.30 -15.92
N VAL A 155 0.85 -3.40 -15.26
CA VAL A 155 1.12 -2.04 -15.75
C VAL A 155 2.50 -1.97 -16.40
N PHE A 156 3.56 -2.40 -15.71
CA PHE A 156 4.94 -2.25 -16.17
C PHE A 156 5.40 -3.35 -17.13
N GLY A 157 4.67 -4.46 -17.22
CA GLY A 157 5.01 -5.60 -18.06
C GLY A 157 6.04 -6.52 -17.40
N GLU A 158 6.83 -7.22 -18.21
CA GLU A 158 7.85 -8.15 -17.71
C GLU A 158 9.03 -7.42 -17.07
N ILE A 159 9.40 -7.84 -15.87
CA ILE A 159 10.51 -7.30 -15.07
C ILE A 159 11.41 -8.45 -14.63
N THR A 160 12.69 -8.33 -14.91
CA THR A 160 13.72 -9.30 -14.53
C THR A 160 14.74 -8.66 -13.61
N VAL A 161 15.04 -9.30 -12.49
CA VAL A 161 16.02 -8.85 -11.50
C VAL A 161 17.06 -9.95 -11.33
N ASP A 162 18.35 -9.57 -11.32
CA ASP A 162 19.44 -10.50 -11.03
C ASP A 162 19.36 -10.95 -9.57
N ASN A 163 19.45 -12.26 -9.32
CA ASN A 163 19.33 -12.82 -7.98
C ASN A 163 20.48 -12.39 -7.05
N SER A 164 21.62 -11.97 -7.58
CA SER A 164 22.73 -11.41 -6.79
C SER A 164 22.34 -10.10 -6.07
N GLU A 165 21.36 -9.36 -6.59
CA GLU A 165 20.82 -8.15 -5.96
C GLU A 165 19.83 -8.44 -4.82
N LEU A 166 19.34 -9.69 -4.73
CA LEU A 166 18.36 -10.10 -3.72
C LEU A 166 19.07 -10.49 -2.42
N GLN A 167 18.81 -9.75 -1.36
CA GLN A 167 19.35 -10.07 -0.04
C GLN A 167 18.43 -11.01 0.73
N ASP A 168 19.03 -11.90 1.55
CA ASP A 168 18.30 -12.78 2.47
C ASP A 168 17.53 -11.93 3.49
N GLN A 169 16.25 -11.69 3.22
CA GLN A 169 15.39 -10.85 4.06
C GLN A 169 14.97 -11.57 5.35
N ILE A 170 14.72 -10.80 6.40
CA ILE A 170 14.14 -11.32 7.64
C ILE A 170 12.65 -11.63 7.39
N LEU A 171 12.22 -12.82 7.79
CA LEU A 171 10.82 -13.25 7.78
C LEU A 171 10.17 -13.05 9.15
N ILE A 172 10.83 -13.57 10.21
CA ILE A 172 10.40 -13.45 11.61
C ILE A 172 11.48 -12.73 12.39
N LYS A 173 11.09 -11.70 13.13
CA LYS A 173 11.93 -10.91 14.02
C LYS A 173 12.18 -11.64 15.33
N THR A 174 13.16 -11.17 16.12
CA THR A 174 13.52 -11.72 17.44
C THR A 174 12.35 -11.72 18.43
N ASP A 175 11.40 -10.79 18.32
CA ASP A 175 10.20 -10.70 19.13
C ASP A 175 9.07 -11.65 18.69
N GLY A 176 9.33 -12.47 17.66
CA GLY A 176 8.38 -13.42 17.08
C GLY A 176 7.36 -12.80 16.13
N TYR A 177 7.41 -11.49 15.88
CA TYR A 177 6.56 -10.86 14.87
C TYR A 177 7.14 -11.04 13.46
N PRO A 178 6.29 -11.22 12.44
CA PRO A 178 6.74 -11.23 11.06
C PRO A 178 7.20 -9.82 10.64
N THR A 179 8.05 -9.78 9.62
CA THR A 179 8.24 -8.55 8.85
C THR A 179 7.06 -8.33 7.90
N TYR A 180 6.88 -7.09 7.45
CA TYR A 180 5.86 -6.75 6.44
C TYR A 180 5.95 -7.67 5.21
N ASN A 181 7.16 -7.88 4.70
CA ASN A 181 7.38 -8.69 3.49
C ASN A 181 6.98 -10.16 3.61
N PHE A 182 6.93 -10.70 4.82
CA PHE A 182 6.48 -12.06 5.07
C PHE A 182 4.99 -12.12 5.37
N ALA A 183 4.53 -11.22 6.25
CA ALA A 183 3.13 -11.18 6.66
C ALA A 183 2.19 -10.98 5.45
N ASN A 184 2.53 -10.06 4.54
CA ASN A 184 1.67 -9.76 3.39
C ASN A 184 1.48 -10.99 2.49
N VAL A 185 2.52 -11.78 2.23
CA VAL A 185 2.44 -13.00 1.40
C VAL A 185 1.56 -14.06 2.05
N ILE A 186 1.76 -14.29 3.37
CA ILE A 186 0.94 -15.28 4.11
C ILE A 186 -0.53 -14.83 4.16
N ASP A 187 -0.75 -13.56 4.43
CA ASP A 187 -2.10 -13.02 4.54
C ASP A 187 -2.82 -12.97 3.19
N ASP A 188 -2.14 -12.54 2.14
CA ASP A 188 -2.70 -12.52 0.79
C ASP A 188 -3.12 -13.93 0.35
N HIS A 189 -2.26 -14.94 0.59
CA HIS A 189 -2.61 -16.32 0.29
C HIS A 189 -3.77 -16.83 1.14
N THR A 190 -3.70 -16.66 2.46
CA THR A 190 -4.72 -17.20 3.37
C THR A 190 -6.05 -16.45 3.33
N MET A 191 -6.06 -15.23 2.81
CA MET A 191 -7.27 -14.44 2.54
C MET A 191 -7.77 -14.58 1.09
N GLY A 192 -7.11 -15.40 0.26
CA GLY A 192 -7.54 -15.63 -1.13
C GLY A 192 -7.41 -14.40 -2.02
N ILE A 193 -6.45 -13.51 -1.74
CA ILE A 193 -6.20 -12.31 -2.54
C ILE A 193 -5.67 -12.72 -3.92
N THR A 194 -6.33 -12.26 -4.97
CA THR A 194 -5.99 -12.56 -6.37
C THR A 194 -5.29 -11.40 -7.07
N HIS A 195 -5.50 -10.17 -6.60
CA HIS A 195 -4.94 -8.95 -7.18
C HIS A 195 -4.34 -8.08 -6.07
N VAL A 196 -3.15 -7.56 -6.30
CA VAL A 196 -2.43 -6.66 -5.39
C VAL A 196 -2.15 -5.36 -6.11
N VAL A 197 -2.78 -4.27 -5.66
CA VAL A 197 -2.56 -2.91 -6.19
C VAL A 197 -1.73 -2.11 -5.19
N ARG A 198 -0.60 -1.56 -5.61
CA ARG A 198 0.30 -0.80 -4.72
C ARG A 198 1.24 0.12 -5.49
N GLY A 199 1.98 0.97 -4.80
CA GLY A 199 2.93 1.89 -5.42
C GLY A 199 4.12 1.18 -6.08
N CYS A 200 4.68 1.79 -7.12
CA CYS A 200 5.82 1.23 -7.88
C CYS A 200 7.11 1.10 -7.03
N GLU A 201 7.18 1.69 -5.85
CA GLU A 201 8.28 1.50 -4.89
C GLU A 201 8.45 0.03 -4.45
N TYR A 202 7.40 -0.77 -4.56
CA TYR A 202 7.44 -2.20 -4.23
C TYR A 202 7.92 -3.10 -5.38
N LEU A 203 8.14 -2.56 -6.58
CA LEU A 203 8.64 -3.35 -7.72
C LEU A 203 9.95 -4.09 -7.40
N SER A 204 10.88 -3.43 -6.70
CA SER A 204 12.15 -4.03 -6.30
C SER A 204 12.02 -5.14 -5.24
N SER A 205 10.93 -5.14 -4.47
CA SER A 205 10.66 -6.16 -3.45
C SER A 205 9.84 -7.34 -3.99
N THR A 206 9.15 -7.17 -5.10
CA THR A 206 8.24 -8.17 -5.70
C THR A 206 8.92 -9.51 -6.00
N PRO A 207 10.17 -9.58 -6.51
CA PRO A 207 10.86 -10.86 -6.68
C PRO A 207 10.96 -11.67 -5.39
N LYS A 208 11.16 -11.01 -4.23
CA LYS A 208 11.24 -11.67 -2.92
C LYS A 208 9.91 -12.29 -2.50
N TYR A 209 8.79 -11.64 -2.83
CA TYR A 209 7.46 -12.20 -2.58
C TYR A 209 7.17 -13.39 -3.47
N ASN A 210 7.48 -13.30 -4.77
CA ASN A 210 7.28 -14.40 -5.69
C ASN A 210 8.08 -15.65 -5.29
N LEU A 211 9.32 -15.47 -4.86
CA LEU A 211 10.13 -16.56 -4.34
C LEU A 211 9.54 -17.20 -3.07
N LEU A 212 8.75 -16.48 -2.27
CA LEU A 212 7.99 -17.06 -1.16
C LEU A 212 6.79 -17.87 -1.68
N TYR A 213 5.99 -17.31 -2.60
CA TYR A 213 4.88 -18.05 -3.23
C TYR A 213 5.39 -19.35 -3.88
N GLU A 214 6.47 -19.28 -4.64
CA GLU A 214 7.10 -20.44 -5.27
C GLU A 214 7.61 -21.47 -4.25
N ALA A 215 8.23 -21.00 -3.15
CA ALA A 215 8.72 -21.87 -2.09
C ALA A 215 7.60 -22.67 -1.42
N PHE A 216 6.42 -22.06 -1.28
CA PHE A 216 5.22 -22.73 -0.75
C PHE A 216 4.43 -23.51 -1.80
N GLY A 217 4.74 -23.36 -3.10
CA GLY A 217 3.96 -23.92 -4.19
C GLY A 217 2.59 -23.25 -4.36
N TRP A 218 2.47 -21.98 -3.98
CA TRP A 218 1.24 -21.19 -4.06
C TRP A 218 1.15 -20.42 -5.37
N GLU A 219 -0.08 -20.11 -5.77
CA GLU A 219 -0.35 -19.25 -6.91
C GLU A 219 0.05 -17.80 -6.60
N ILE A 220 0.75 -17.16 -7.53
CA ILE A 220 1.20 -15.78 -7.41
C ILE A 220 0.04 -14.86 -7.81
N PRO A 221 -0.33 -13.85 -7.01
CA PRO A 221 -1.38 -12.90 -7.36
C PRO A 221 -0.98 -12.03 -8.55
N THR A 222 -1.96 -11.45 -9.22
CA THR A 222 -1.74 -10.42 -10.26
C THR A 222 -1.27 -9.14 -9.60
N TYR A 223 -0.07 -8.67 -9.95
CA TYR A 223 0.46 -7.39 -9.48
C TYR A 223 0.07 -6.24 -10.41
N ILE A 224 -0.36 -5.14 -9.80
CA ILE A 224 -0.72 -3.88 -10.46
C ILE A 224 0.03 -2.77 -9.72
N HIS A 225 1.24 -2.44 -10.18
CA HIS A 225 2.01 -1.36 -9.57
C HIS A 225 1.65 -0.02 -10.19
N LEU A 226 1.45 0.98 -9.34
CA LEU A 226 1.02 2.32 -9.74
C LEU A 226 2.21 3.26 -9.80
N PRO A 227 2.36 4.08 -10.86
CA PRO A 227 3.40 5.09 -10.95
C PRO A 227 3.24 6.15 -9.86
N LEU A 228 4.31 6.89 -9.58
CA LEU A 228 4.30 7.96 -8.59
C LEU A 228 3.34 9.08 -8.97
N ILE A 229 2.78 9.72 -7.95
CA ILE A 229 2.18 11.05 -8.08
C ILE A 229 3.26 12.07 -7.74
N MET A 230 3.47 13.01 -8.64
CA MET A 230 4.45 14.08 -8.52
C MET A 230 3.74 15.39 -8.15
N GLY A 231 4.44 16.27 -7.46
CA GLY A 231 4.03 17.64 -7.22
C GLY A 231 4.98 18.62 -7.90
N LYS A 232 4.48 19.80 -8.24
CA LYS A 232 5.26 20.91 -8.76
C LYS A 232 5.35 22.00 -7.70
N ASP A 233 6.56 22.42 -7.32
CA ASP A 233 6.78 23.50 -6.38
C ASP A 233 6.63 24.88 -7.03
N ALA A 234 6.72 25.95 -6.22
CA ALA A 234 6.60 27.33 -6.69
C ALA A 234 7.67 27.72 -7.72
N ASP A 235 8.84 27.07 -7.68
CA ASP A 235 9.95 27.30 -8.62
C ASP A 235 9.81 26.44 -9.89
N GLY A 236 8.78 25.60 -9.97
CA GLY A 236 8.51 24.74 -11.12
C GLY A 236 9.22 23.39 -11.09
N ASN A 237 9.94 23.05 -10.00
CA ASN A 237 10.61 21.75 -9.90
C ASN A 237 9.60 20.64 -9.60
N VAL A 238 9.76 19.52 -10.27
CA VAL A 238 8.89 18.34 -10.12
C VAL A 238 9.56 17.31 -9.22
N SER A 239 8.85 16.85 -8.20
CA SER A 239 9.33 15.82 -7.28
C SER A 239 8.16 15.02 -6.71
N LYS A 240 8.42 13.90 -6.01
CA LYS A 240 7.36 13.11 -5.37
C LYS A 240 6.44 14.00 -4.54
N LEU A 241 5.13 13.87 -4.73
CA LEU A 241 4.12 14.67 -4.03
C LEU A 241 4.30 14.56 -2.51
N SER A 242 4.34 15.69 -1.85
CA SER A 242 4.53 15.81 -0.40
C SER A 242 3.90 17.10 0.14
N LYS A 243 3.78 17.24 1.45
CA LYS A 243 3.19 18.43 2.13
C LYS A 243 3.77 19.78 1.70
N ARG A 244 5.01 19.82 1.18
CA ARG A 244 5.62 21.06 0.65
C ARG A 244 4.94 21.60 -0.62
N HIS A 245 4.14 20.77 -1.29
CA HIS A 245 3.40 21.13 -2.50
C HIS A 245 1.98 21.62 -2.21
N GLY A 246 1.58 21.74 -0.93
CA GLY A 246 0.25 22.13 -0.50
C GLY A 246 -0.50 21.03 0.23
N ALA A 247 -1.82 21.13 0.26
CA ALA A 247 -2.70 20.13 0.85
C ALA A 247 -2.61 18.81 0.08
N THR A 248 -2.16 17.74 0.73
CA THR A 248 -1.94 16.43 0.12
C THR A 248 -2.70 15.31 0.81
N GLY A 249 -3.36 15.61 1.94
CA GLY A 249 -4.26 14.71 2.63
C GLY A 249 -5.69 14.88 2.12
N PHE A 250 -6.47 13.79 2.12
CA PHE A 250 -7.87 13.84 1.71
C PHE A 250 -8.69 14.82 2.55
N TYR A 251 -8.50 14.80 3.87
CA TYR A 251 -9.15 15.74 4.79
C TYR A 251 -8.66 17.19 4.62
N ASP A 252 -7.37 17.37 4.29
CA ASP A 252 -6.84 18.73 4.04
C ASP A 252 -7.57 19.36 2.85
N LEU A 253 -7.75 18.59 1.77
CA LEU A 253 -8.50 19.03 0.58
C LEU A 253 -9.97 19.32 0.89
N ILE A 254 -10.64 18.47 1.69
CA ILE A 254 -12.02 18.72 2.12
C ILE A 254 -12.10 20.02 2.94
N ASN A 255 -11.14 20.26 3.85
CA ASN A 255 -11.11 21.47 4.65
C ASN A 255 -10.86 22.74 3.81
N GLU A 256 -10.21 22.62 2.66
CA GLU A 256 -10.05 23.69 1.67
C GLU A 256 -11.30 23.91 0.81
N GLY A 257 -12.33 23.06 0.96
CA GLY A 257 -13.61 23.23 0.27
C GLY A 257 -13.81 22.34 -0.97
N TYR A 258 -12.92 21.38 -1.20
CA TYR A 258 -13.12 20.40 -2.27
C TYR A 258 -14.14 19.34 -1.86
N LEU A 259 -15.04 19.01 -2.76
CA LEU A 259 -16.04 17.96 -2.56
C LEU A 259 -15.39 16.57 -2.60
N PRO A 260 -15.76 15.63 -1.71
CA PRO A 260 -15.24 14.26 -1.76
C PRO A 260 -15.37 13.62 -3.14
N GLN A 261 -16.50 13.80 -3.82
CA GLN A 261 -16.76 13.24 -5.15
C GLN A 261 -15.83 13.83 -6.21
N ALA A 262 -15.54 15.14 -6.13
CA ALA A 262 -14.62 15.80 -7.05
C ALA A 262 -13.18 15.33 -6.84
N ILE A 263 -12.76 15.16 -5.58
CA ILE A 263 -11.45 14.61 -5.24
C ILE A 263 -11.32 13.18 -5.78
N ILE A 264 -12.29 12.30 -5.56
CA ILE A 264 -12.27 10.91 -6.01
C ILE A 264 -12.22 10.82 -7.54
N ASN A 265 -13.07 11.58 -8.24
CA ASN A 265 -13.05 11.62 -9.71
C ASN A 265 -11.69 12.11 -10.24
N TYR A 266 -11.15 13.19 -9.68
CA TYR A 266 -9.85 13.72 -10.07
C TYR A 266 -8.72 12.69 -9.81
N ILE A 267 -8.71 12.07 -8.64
CA ILE A 267 -7.70 11.04 -8.27
C ILE A 267 -7.81 9.82 -9.19
N ALA A 268 -9.02 9.43 -9.60
CA ALA A 268 -9.21 8.33 -10.54
C ALA A 268 -8.48 8.57 -11.88
N LEU A 269 -8.44 9.80 -12.34
CA LEU A 269 -7.77 10.19 -13.59
C LEU A 269 -6.27 10.52 -13.41
N LEU A 270 -5.74 10.44 -12.19
CA LEU A 270 -4.31 10.58 -11.94
C LEU A 270 -3.55 9.28 -12.26
N GLY A 271 -3.36 9.03 -13.54
CA GLY A 271 -2.63 7.87 -14.04
C GLY A 271 -3.52 6.78 -14.64
N TRP A 272 -4.82 7.02 -14.80
CA TRP A 272 -5.72 6.17 -15.57
C TRP A 272 -6.40 7.00 -16.66
N CYS A 273 -6.49 6.44 -17.87
CA CYS A 273 -7.15 7.04 -19.01
C CYS A 273 -8.36 6.20 -19.39
N PRO A 274 -9.59 6.77 -19.37
CA PRO A 274 -10.77 6.09 -19.88
C PRO A 274 -10.65 5.84 -21.40
N LYS A 275 -11.49 4.94 -21.92
CA LYS A 275 -11.50 4.60 -23.36
C LYS A 275 -12.02 5.74 -24.24
N ASP A 276 -12.79 6.61 -23.66
CA ASP A 276 -13.31 7.84 -24.28
C ASP A 276 -12.71 9.10 -23.61
N ASN A 277 -13.16 10.27 -24.04
CA ASN A 277 -12.69 11.54 -23.50
C ASN A 277 -13.53 12.04 -22.30
N GLN A 278 -14.29 11.17 -21.65
CA GLN A 278 -15.05 11.54 -20.47
C GLN A 278 -14.12 11.88 -19.31
N GLU A 279 -14.38 12.99 -18.64
CA GLU A 279 -13.60 13.41 -17.46
C GLU A 279 -14.44 13.39 -16.18
N ILE A 280 -15.73 13.65 -16.25
CA ILE A 280 -16.63 13.67 -15.08
C ILE A 280 -17.30 12.32 -14.94
N PHE A 281 -17.03 11.66 -13.81
CA PHE A 281 -17.53 10.32 -13.47
C PHE A 281 -18.11 10.30 -12.07
N THR A 282 -19.27 9.72 -11.91
CA THR A 282 -19.71 9.21 -10.62
C THR A 282 -18.88 7.97 -10.23
N LEU A 283 -18.83 7.62 -8.94
CA LEU A 283 -18.15 6.39 -8.51
C LEU A 283 -18.74 5.14 -9.20
N ALA A 284 -20.06 5.08 -9.39
CA ALA A 284 -20.73 3.97 -10.06
C ALA A 284 -20.37 3.86 -11.56
N GLU A 285 -20.08 4.98 -12.23
CA GLU A 285 -19.55 4.96 -13.60
C GLU A 285 -18.10 4.50 -13.62
N LEU A 286 -17.27 4.96 -12.66
CA LEU A 286 -15.89 4.48 -12.53
C LEU A 286 -15.83 2.96 -12.30
N GLU A 287 -16.72 2.39 -11.47
CA GLU A 287 -16.82 0.94 -11.25
C GLU A 287 -17.06 0.14 -12.54
N LYS A 288 -17.78 0.72 -13.50
CA LYS A 288 -18.08 0.07 -14.79
C LYS A 288 -17.00 0.27 -15.85
N GLU A 289 -16.44 1.48 -15.90
CA GLU A 289 -15.54 1.90 -16.97
C GLU A 289 -14.07 1.61 -16.67
N PHE A 290 -13.72 1.38 -15.38
CA PHE A 290 -12.34 1.17 -14.97
C PHE A 290 -11.79 -0.13 -15.55
N ASP A 291 -10.64 0.01 -16.23
CA ASP A 291 -9.89 -1.10 -16.82
C ASP A 291 -8.40 -0.92 -16.52
N VAL A 292 -7.75 -1.94 -16.01
CA VAL A 292 -6.33 -1.92 -15.66
C VAL A 292 -5.44 -1.54 -16.85
N SER A 293 -5.84 -1.89 -18.07
CA SER A 293 -5.10 -1.53 -19.29
C SER A 293 -5.04 -0.02 -19.55
N GLY A 294 -5.93 0.76 -18.95
CA GLY A 294 -5.93 2.22 -19.00
C GLY A 294 -4.91 2.87 -18.05
N ILE A 295 -4.26 2.11 -17.17
CA ILE A 295 -3.28 2.67 -16.23
C ILE A 295 -1.99 3.01 -16.94
N SER A 296 -1.55 4.28 -16.83
CA SER A 296 -0.30 4.77 -17.40
C SER A 296 0.92 4.22 -16.64
N LYS A 297 2.02 3.98 -17.37
CA LYS A 297 3.35 3.68 -16.77
C LYS A 297 4.07 4.92 -16.25
N SER A 298 3.69 6.09 -16.74
CA SER A 298 4.35 7.35 -16.42
C SER A 298 3.80 8.00 -15.16
N PRO A 299 4.64 8.66 -14.35
CA PRO A 299 4.18 9.46 -13.22
C PRO A 299 3.18 10.53 -13.65
N SER A 300 2.21 10.82 -12.80
CA SER A 300 1.22 11.88 -12.99
C SER A 300 1.54 13.07 -12.09
N ILE A 301 1.30 14.29 -12.58
CA ILE A 301 1.49 15.51 -11.79
C ILE A 301 0.16 15.89 -11.15
N PHE A 302 0.17 16.10 -9.84
CA PHE A 302 -0.98 16.64 -9.12
C PHE A 302 -1.12 18.13 -9.43
N ASP A 303 -2.26 18.50 -9.98
CA ASP A 303 -2.57 19.85 -10.46
C ASP A 303 -3.81 20.38 -9.71
N TYR A 304 -3.61 21.41 -8.89
CA TYR A 304 -4.67 22.05 -8.10
C TYR A 304 -5.67 22.81 -8.98
N ASP A 305 -5.25 23.39 -10.10
CA ASP A 305 -6.15 24.09 -11.01
C ASP A 305 -7.11 23.10 -11.66
N LYS A 306 -6.59 21.94 -12.05
CA LYS A 306 -7.43 20.86 -12.59
C LYS A 306 -8.38 20.31 -11.53
N LEU A 307 -7.93 20.08 -10.28
CA LEU A 307 -8.81 19.68 -9.17
C LEU A 307 -9.91 20.73 -8.92
N SER A 308 -9.55 22.02 -8.95
CA SER A 308 -10.51 23.13 -8.79
C SER A 308 -11.54 23.15 -9.90
N TRP A 309 -11.13 22.86 -11.13
CA TRP A 309 -12.05 22.70 -12.25
C TRP A 309 -13.04 21.55 -12.01
N PHE A 310 -12.57 20.36 -11.59
CA PHE A 310 -13.45 19.25 -11.24
C PHE A 310 -14.45 19.66 -10.17
N ASN A 311 -13.98 20.30 -9.09
CA ASN A 311 -14.82 20.77 -8.00
C ASN A 311 -15.90 21.72 -8.50
N GLY A 312 -15.54 22.65 -9.40
CA GLY A 312 -16.46 23.58 -10.02
C GLY A 312 -17.55 22.89 -10.86
N GLU A 313 -17.21 21.85 -11.63
CA GLU A 313 -18.17 21.08 -12.41
C GLU A 313 -19.19 20.35 -11.52
N TYR A 314 -18.74 19.76 -10.41
CA TYR A 314 -19.65 19.13 -9.43
C TYR A 314 -20.55 20.14 -8.74
N LEU A 315 -20.04 21.33 -8.37
CA LEU A 315 -20.84 22.40 -7.77
C LEU A 315 -21.91 22.94 -8.74
N LYS A 316 -21.55 23.13 -10.02
CA LYS A 316 -22.51 23.58 -11.07
C LYS A 316 -23.63 22.59 -11.34
N ALA A 317 -23.37 21.29 -11.13
CA ALA A 317 -24.36 20.24 -11.35
C ALA A 317 -25.35 20.10 -10.18
N MET A 318 -25.14 20.77 -9.05
CA MET A 318 -26.02 20.72 -7.88
C MET A 318 -27.29 21.53 -8.07
N THR A 319 -28.38 21.08 -7.43
CA THR A 319 -29.55 21.92 -7.24
C THR A 319 -29.23 23.11 -6.31
N PRO A 320 -29.98 24.21 -6.34
CA PRO A 320 -29.80 25.33 -5.43
C PRO A 320 -29.82 24.92 -3.94
N GLU A 321 -30.67 23.97 -3.58
CA GLU A 321 -30.80 23.45 -2.23
C GLU A 321 -29.56 22.67 -1.79
N GLU A 322 -29.03 21.80 -2.65
CA GLU A 322 -27.80 21.04 -2.41
C GLU A 322 -26.59 21.97 -2.30
N PHE A 323 -26.47 22.92 -3.24
CA PHE A 323 -25.42 23.92 -3.24
C PHE A 323 -25.43 24.75 -1.94
N THR A 324 -26.61 25.24 -1.54
CA THR A 324 -26.76 25.99 -0.28
C THR A 324 -26.32 25.17 0.92
N LYS A 325 -26.74 23.89 1.01
CA LYS A 325 -26.37 22.99 2.08
C LYS A 325 -24.86 22.78 2.19
N VAL A 326 -24.18 22.61 1.06
CA VAL A 326 -22.73 22.39 0.99
C VAL A 326 -21.96 23.66 1.31
N CYS A 327 -22.39 24.84 0.83
CA CYS A 327 -21.69 26.09 1.01
C CYS A 327 -21.93 26.72 2.40
N MET A 328 -23.03 26.41 3.07
CA MET A 328 -23.43 27.02 4.34
C MET A 328 -22.35 26.96 5.44
N PRO A 329 -21.65 25.83 5.69
CA PRO A 329 -20.60 25.78 6.71
C PRO A 329 -19.44 26.74 6.42
N TYR A 330 -19.07 26.91 5.16
CA TYR A 330 -18.00 27.82 4.73
C TYR A 330 -18.45 29.28 4.81
N SER A 331 -19.67 29.56 4.40
CA SER A 331 -20.29 30.87 4.50
C SER A 331 -20.36 31.36 5.95
N LYS A 332 -20.78 30.51 6.88
CA LYS A 332 -20.79 30.82 8.32
C LYS A 332 -19.39 31.13 8.88
N LYS A 333 -18.36 30.42 8.41
CA LYS A 333 -16.96 30.71 8.80
C LYS A 333 -16.52 32.11 8.40
N VAL A 334 -16.93 32.59 7.22
CA VAL A 334 -16.50 33.89 6.67
C VAL A 334 -17.37 35.04 7.17
N PHE A 335 -18.68 34.85 7.20
CA PHE A 335 -19.65 35.93 7.42
C PHE A 335 -20.28 35.89 8.82
N GLY A 336 -20.07 34.82 9.59
CA GLY A 336 -20.73 34.65 10.92
C GLY A 336 -22.24 34.51 10.77
N ASP A 337 -23.00 35.05 11.75
CA ASP A 337 -24.47 35.02 11.73
C ASP A 337 -25.11 36.19 10.96
N ARG A 338 -24.36 36.88 10.10
CA ARG A 338 -24.92 37.92 9.24
C ARG A 338 -25.89 37.28 8.25
N GLU A 339 -27.07 37.92 8.07
CA GLU A 339 -27.98 37.56 6.97
C GLU A 339 -27.23 37.68 5.65
N MET A 340 -27.16 36.58 4.95
CA MET A 340 -26.54 36.53 3.63
C MET A 340 -27.57 36.84 2.60
N PRO A 341 -27.39 37.86 1.75
CA PRO A 341 -28.26 38.07 0.60
C PRO A 341 -27.90 37.00 -0.43
N PHE A 342 -28.58 35.85 -0.37
CA PHE A 342 -28.70 34.95 -1.51
C PHE A 342 -29.93 35.37 -2.30
N GLU A 343 -29.78 36.15 -3.35
CA GLU A 343 -30.69 36.23 -4.46
C GLU A 343 -30.23 35.36 -5.62
#